data_adbdbf3d64bfbf2776a2f616315f0413
#
_entry.id   adbdbf3d64bfbf2776a2f616315f0413
#
_cell.length_a   1.000
_cell.length_b   1.000
_cell.length_c   1.000
_cell.angle_alpha   90.00
_cell.angle_beta   90.00
_cell.angle_gamma   90.00
#
_symmetry.space_group_name_H-M   'P 1'
#
loop_
_entity.id
_entity.type
_entity.pdbx_description
1 polymer ?
#
loop_
_entity_poly.entity_id
_entity_poly.type
_entity_poly.pdbx_seq_one_letter_code
_entity_poly.pdbx_strand_id
1 'polypeptide(L)'
;MVGIFPLVELPTGNQNKQLGNGKVQAYLPLWLQKSWGKFTTYGGAGYWYNPGIDNKNWIFGGWEARYDFSDSFTLGGELYFHSADTNEGTSFTGLNIGGIINIDEHNHILLSIGHSFNNNGITTGYAGYQMTI
;
A
#
# COMPACT_ATOMS: atom_id res chain seq x y z
N MET A 1 1.38 18.38 -0.41
CA MET A 1 0.00 17.92 -0.68
C MET A 1 -0.47 17.11 0.51
N VAL A 2 -1.75 17.25 0.88
CA VAL A 2 -2.41 16.43 1.89
C VAL A 2 -3.61 15.79 1.20
N GLY A 3 -3.83 14.50 1.42
CA GLY A 3 -4.93 13.75 0.82
C GLY A 3 -5.68 12.92 1.86
N ILE A 4 -7.00 12.91 1.77
CA ILE A 4 -7.89 12.05 2.55
C ILE A 4 -8.80 11.36 1.54
N PHE A 5 -8.84 10.03 1.55
CA PHE A 5 -9.61 9.21 0.60
C PHE A 5 -10.47 8.21 1.36
N PRO A 6 -11.57 8.66 2.01
CA PRO A 6 -12.47 7.74 2.71
C PRO A 6 -13.04 6.70 1.72
N LEU A 7 -13.07 5.44 2.15
CA LEU A 7 -13.67 4.35 1.41
C LEU A 7 -14.70 3.65 2.29
N VAL A 8 -15.84 3.30 1.72
CA VAL A 8 -16.85 2.49 2.38
C VAL A 8 -17.12 1.27 1.51
N GLU A 9 -16.96 0.09 2.09
CA GLU A 9 -17.34 -1.17 1.46
C GLU A 9 -18.73 -1.60 1.94
N LEU A 10 -19.60 -1.84 0.98
CA LEU A 10 -20.95 -2.31 1.24
C LEU A 10 -21.02 -3.84 1.19
N PRO A 11 -21.85 -4.49 2.03
CA PRO A 11 -21.96 -5.96 2.10
C PRO A 11 -22.80 -6.52 0.94
N THR A 12 -22.41 -6.23 -0.29
CA THR A 12 -23.11 -6.67 -1.50
C THR A 12 -22.81 -8.10 -1.91
N GLY A 13 -21.76 -8.70 -1.33
CA GLY A 13 -21.37 -10.08 -1.58
C GLY A 13 -22.15 -11.09 -0.73
N ASN A 14 -22.06 -12.35 -1.09
CA ASN A 14 -22.66 -13.46 -0.34
C ASN A 14 -21.64 -14.07 0.63
N GLN A 15 -21.76 -13.77 1.92
CA GLN A 15 -20.85 -14.26 2.96
C GLN A 15 -20.78 -15.80 3.02
N ASN A 16 -21.87 -16.51 2.78
CA ASN A 16 -21.89 -17.97 2.79
C ASN A 16 -21.08 -18.58 1.64
N LYS A 17 -20.81 -17.79 0.61
CA LYS A 17 -19.93 -18.17 -0.53
C LYS A 17 -18.54 -17.56 -0.42
N GLN A 18 -18.19 -17.00 0.75
CA GLN A 18 -16.90 -16.30 0.96
C GLN A 18 -16.67 -15.10 0.02
N LEU A 19 -17.75 -14.47 -0.43
CA LEU A 19 -17.74 -13.27 -1.26
C LEU A 19 -18.00 -12.05 -0.38
N GLY A 20 -16.99 -11.68 0.42
CA GLY A 20 -17.06 -10.59 1.39
C GLY A 20 -17.48 -11.06 2.80
N ASN A 21 -17.36 -10.17 3.79
CA ASN A 21 -17.63 -10.46 5.20
C ASN A 21 -19.08 -10.20 5.65
N GLY A 22 -19.95 -9.74 4.75
CA GLY A 22 -21.36 -9.47 5.03
C GLY A 22 -21.60 -8.27 5.95
N LYS A 23 -20.61 -7.42 6.17
CA LYS A 23 -20.67 -6.23 7.03
C LYS A 23 -20.20 -4.99 6.25
N VAL A 24 -20.74 -3.82 6.65
CA VAL A 24 -20.21 -2.54 6.16
C VAL A 24 -18.84 -2.33 6.78
N GLN A 25 -17.84 -2.04 5.96
CA GLN A 25 -16.51 -1.64 6.39
C GLN A 25 -16.24 -0.19 6.00
N ALA A 26 -15.35 0.47 6.71
CA ALA A 26 -14.96 1.83 6.41
C ALA A 26 -13.45 2.01 6.60
N TYR A 27 -12.83 2.73 5.68
CA TYR A 27 -11.42 3.08 5.73
C TYR A 27 -11.25 4.59 5.71
N LEU A 28 -10.47 5.11 6.64
CA LEU A 28 -10.16 6.53 6.75
C LEU A 28 -8.65 6.73 6.77
N PRO A 29 -8.02 7.03 5.63
CA PRO A 29 -6.61 7.34 5.52
C PRO A 29 -6.33 8.85 5.53
N LEU A 30 -5.13 9.20 6.01
CA LEU A 30 -4.50 10.51 5.82
C LEU A 30 -3.15 10.31 5.12
N TRP A 31 -2.95 10.99 4.01
CA TRP A 31 -1.72 10.94 3.22
C TRP A 31 -1.07 12.30 3.09
N LEU A 32 0.23 12.33 3.18
CA LEU A 32 1.07 13.51 3.04
C LEU A 32 2.10 13.27 1.94
N GLN A 33 2.33 14.27 1.11
CA GLN A 33 3.38 14.23 0.09
C GLN A 33 4.10 15.56 0.01
N LYS A 34 5.40 15.51 -0.19
CA LYS A 34 6.21 16.67 -0.50
C LYS A 34 7.34 16.32 -1.46
N SER A 35 7.60 17.23 -2.40
CA SER A 35 8.69 17.11 -3.37
C SER A 35 9.63 18.29 -3.27
N TRP A 36 10.91 18.04 -3.50
CA TRP A 36 11.99 19.03 -3.58
C TRP A 36 12.91 18.66 -4.76
N GLY A 37 12.70 19.31 -5.90
CA GLY A 37 13.41 18.96 -7.12
C GLY A 37 13.19 17.50 -7.50
N LYS A 38 14.26 16.72 -7.56
CA LYS A 38 14.23 15.29 -7.91
C LYS A 38 13.86 14.36 -6.76
N PHE A 39 13.74 14.87 -5.56
CA PHE A 39 13.38 14.06 -4.39
C PHE A 39 11.89 14.25 -4.06
N THR A 40 11.18 13.13 -3.90
CA THR A 40 9.80 13.12 -3.45
C THR A 40 9.67 12.13 -2.30
N THR A 41 8.97 12.55 -1.25
CA THR A 41 8.58 11.67 -0.16
C THR A 41 7.07 11.75 0.06
N TYR A 42 6.46 10.62 0.34
CA TYR A 42 5.07 10.56 0.73
C TYR A 42 4.82 9.41 1.69
N GLY A 43 3.76 9.54 2.45
CA GLY A 43 3.37 8.51 3.39
C GLY A 43 2.16 8.94 4.17
N GLY A 44 1.73 8.07 5.07
CA GLY A 44 0.57 8.32 5.89
C GLY A 44 0.17 7.12 6.68
N ALA A 45 -1.02 7.23 7.27
CA ALA A 45 -1.64 6.14 8.00
C ALA A 45 -3.15 6.17 7.80
N GLY A 46 -3.78 5.03 7.97
CA GLY A 46 -5.22 4.88 7.89
C GLY A 46 -5.74 3.91 8.93
N TYR A 47 -6.99 4.12 9.30
CA TYR A 47 -7.74 3.25 10.19
C TYR A 47 -8.82 2.54 9.40
N TRP A 48 -8.89 1.24 9.56
CA TRP A 48 -9.92 0.39 8.96
C TRP A 48 -10.89 -0.10 10.04
N TYR A 49 -12.15 0.31 9.91
CA TYR A 49 -13.25 -0.27 10.64
C TYR A 49 -13.66 -1.59 9.97
N ASN A 50 -13.41 -2.71 10.63
CA ASN A 50 -13.53 -4.06 10.08
C ASN A 50 -14.38 -4.96 11.00
N PRO A 51 -15.70 -4.74 11.10
CA PRO A 51 -16.57 -5.51 11.96
C PRO A 51 -16.78 -6.92 11.39
N GLY A 52 -16.92 -7.89 12.28
CA GLY A 52 -17.20 -9.29 11.92
C GLY A 52 -16.74 -10.23 13.02
N ILE A 53 -17.14 -11.49 12.90
CA ILE A 53 -16.65 -12.55 13.79
C ILE A 53 -15.17 -12.75 13.49
N ASP A 54 -14.34 -12.75 14.55
CA ASP A 54 -12.88 -12.88 14.49
C ASP A 54 -12.14 -11.74 13.77
N ASN A 55 -12.83 -10.74 13.24
CA ASN A 55 -12.22 -9.55 12.68
C ASN A 55 -11.82 -8.54 13.75
N LYS A 56 -10.79 -7.75 13.45
CA LYS A 56 -10.37 -6.59 14.25
C LYS A 56 -10.29 -5.37 13.36
N ASN A 57 -10.59 -4.22 13.97
CA ASN A 57 -10.20 -2.96 13.37
C ASN A 57 -8.68 -2.89 13.34
N TRP A 58 -8.12 -2.35 12.26
CA TRP A 58 -6.69 -2.32 12.07
C TRP A 58 -6.17 -0.98 11.56
N ILE A 59 -4.91 -0.75 11.75
CA ILE A 59 -4.20 0.41 11.26
C ILE A 59 -3.18 -0.07 10.24
N PHE A 60 -3.03 0.75 9.23
CA PHE A 60 -2.02 0.61 8.22
C PHE A 60 -1.29 1.96 8.11
N GLY A 61 -0.01 1.93 7.87
CA GLY A 61 0.79 3.10 7.64
C GLY A 61 2.02 2.77 6.83
N GLY A 62 2.55 3.76 6.16
CA GLY A 62 3.77 3.60 5.39
C GLY A 62 4.37 4.95 5.03
N TRP A 63 5.65 4.91 4.73
CA TRP A 63 6.40 6.08 4.29
C TRP A 63 7.37 5.70 3.19
N GLU A 64 7.27 6.37 2.06
CA GLU A 64 8.13 6.20 0.89
C GLU A 64 8.99 7.43 0.67
N ALA A 65 10.19 7.18 0.21
CA ALA A 65 11.10 8.17 -0.34
C ALA A 65 11.59 7.71 -1.70
N ARG A 66 11.54 8.58 -2.70
CA ARG A 66 12.02 8.28 -4.05
C ARG A 66 12.86 9.42 -4.61
N TYR A 67 13.76 9.07 -5.52
CA TYR A 67 14.63 10.00 -6.20
C TYR A 67 14.64 9.73 -7.71
N ASP A 68 14.43 10.78 -8.49
CA ASP A 68 14.47 10.76 -9.95
C ASP A 68 15.92 10.99 -10.41
N PHE A 69 16.64 9.90 -10.69
CA PHE A 69 18.03 9.96 -11.14
C PHE A 69 18.13 10.60 -12.52
N SER A 70 17.22 10.26 -13.41
CA SER A 70 17.06 10.82 -14.74
C SER A 70 15.58 10.84 -15.14
N ASP A 71 15.26 11.36 -16.31
CA ASP A 71 13.90 11.32 -16.86
C ASP A 71 13.45 9.88 -17.15
N SER A 72 14.39 8.97 -17.34
CA SER A 72 14.11 7.55 -17.62
C SER A 72 14.23 6.63 -16.43
N PHE A 73 14.69 7.09 -15.26
CA PHE A 73 14.90 6.19 -14.11
C PHE A 73 14.63 6.86 -12.76
N THR A 74 13.72 6.26 -12.02
CA THR A 74 13.40 6.59 -10.62
C THR A 74 13.65 5.39 -9.73
N LEU A 75 14.23 5.60 -8.56
CA LEU A 75 14.39 4.58 -7.52
C LEU A 75 13.79 5.09 -6.20
N GLY A 76 13.16 4.21 -5.45
CA GLY A 76 12.56 4.53 -4.16
C GLY A 76 12.58 3.36 -3.19
N GLY A 77 12.27 3.67 -1.94
CA GLY A 77 12.10 2.69 -0.89
C GLY A 77 10.96 3.11 0.04
N GLU A 78 10.27 2.11 0.57
CA GLU A 78 9.12 2.26 1.44
C GLU A 78 9.30 1.42 2.70
N LEU A 79 8.98 2.00 3.86
CA LEU A 79 8.75 1.27 5.10
C LEU A 79 7.24 1.28 5.35
N TYR A 80 6.65 0.11 5.61
CA TYR A 80 5.22 -0.01 5.86
C TYR A 80 4.92 -0.88 7.08
N PHE A 81 3.75 -0.63 7.67
CA PHE A 81 3.23 -1.32 8.83
C PHE A 81 1.75 -1.65 8.64
N HIS A 82 1.34 -2.81 9.10
CA HIS A 82 -0.04 -3.26 9.16
C HIS A 82 -0.29 -3.95 10.51
N SER A 83 -1.26 -3.48 11.29
CA SER A 83 -1.65 -4.17 12.52
C SER A 83 -2.51 -5.40 12.20
N ALA A 84 -2.65 -6.32 13.15
CA ALA A 84 -3.51 -7.48 12.97
C ALA A 84 -4.95 -7.07 12.62
N ASP A 85 -5.53 -7.69 11.59
CA ASP A 85 -6.89 -7.49 11.08
C ASP A 85 -7.88 -8.57 11.55
N THR A 86 -7.36 -9.60 12.21
CA THR A 86 -8.12 -10.68 12.85
C THR A 86 -7.63 -10.92 14.27
N ASN A 87 -8.44 -11.63 15.09
CA ASN A 87 -8.08 -11.91 16.48
C ASN A 87 -6.83 -12.78 16.61
N GLU A 88 -6.64 -13.72 15.71
CA GLU A 88 -5.47 -14.60 15.64
C GLU A 88 -4.37 -14.07 14.68
N GLY A 89 -4.67 -12.99 13.97
CA GLY A 89 -3.75 -12.37 13.05
C GLY A 89 -2.58 -11.69 13.74
N THR A 90 -1.51 -11.46 13.00
CA THR A 90 -0.30 -10.80 13.50
C THR A 90 -0.06 -9.50 12.75
N SER A 91 0.48 -8.52 13.47
CA SER A 91 0.98 -7.30 12.83
C SER A 91 2.26 -7.60 12.07
N PHE A 92 2.51 -6.87 11.00
CA PHE A 92 3.77 -6.96 10.28
C PHE A 92 4.30 -5.58 9.89
N THR A 93 5.61 -5.52 9.78
CA THR A 93 6.35 -4.37 9.26
C THR A 93 7.22 -4.88 8.13
N GLY A 94 7.34 -4.14 7.06
CA GLY A 94 8.13 -4.53 5.91
C GLY A 94 8.79 -3.34 5.23
N LEU A 95 9.78 -3.67 4.42
CA LEU A 95 10.52 -2.74 3.57
C LEU A 95 10.33 -3.16 2.12
N ASN A 96 10.07 -2.20 1.24
CA ASN A 96 10.13 -2.36 -0.21
C ASN A 96 11.23 -1.47 -0.78
N ILE A 97 11.90 -1.96 -1.81
CA ILE A 97 12.76 -1.16 -2.69
C ILE A 97 12.26 -1.40 -4.11
N GLY A 98 12.03 -0.32 -4.84
CA GLY A 98 11.48 -0.41 -6.18
C GLY A 98 11.87 0.77 -7.04
N GLY A 99 11.61 0.65 -8.33
CA GLY A 99 11.90 1.70 -9.28
C GLY A 99 11.00 1.65 -10.50
N ILE A 100 11.07 2.75 -11.24
CA ILE A 100 10.36 2.96 -12.49
C ILE A 100 11.40 3.19 -13.57
N ILE A 101 11.27 2.47 -14.68
CA ILE A 101 12.02 2.69 -15.91
C ILE A 101 11.03 3.23 -16.93
N ASN A 102 11.20 4.50 -17.32
CA ASN A 102 10.43 5.13 -18.38
C ASN A 102 11.08 4.78 -19.71
N ILE A 103 10.42 3.97 -20.53
CA ILE A 103 10.87 3.64 -21.89
C ILE A 103 10.66 4.85 -22.81
N ASP A 104 9.49 5.47 -22.66
CA ASP A 104 9.08 6.72 -23.30
C ASP A 104 8.01 7.42 -22.45
N GLU A 105 7.36 8.47 -22.98
CA GLU A 105 6.33 9.27 -22.28
C GLU A 105 5.07 8.47 -21.92
N HIS A 106 4.84 7.34 -22.59
CA HIS A 106 3.62 6.53 -22.42
C HIS A 106 3.88 5.17 -21.80
N ASN A 107 5.13 4.68 -21.84
CA ASN A 107 5.45 3.29 -21.50
C ASN A 107 6.43 3.22 -20.34
N HIS A 108 6.03 2.52 -19.26
CA HIS A 108 6.80 2.43 -18.03
C HIS A 108 6.87 0.99 -17.53
N ILE A 109 8.04 0.60 -17.04
CA ILE A 109 8.25 -0.68 -16.34
C ILE A 109 8.42 -0.35 -14.86
N LEU A 110 7.64 -1.06 -14.02
CA LEU A 110 7.70 -0.94 -12.57
C LEU A 110 8.26 -2.23 -11.99
N LEU A 111 9.27 -2.12 -11.15
CA LEU A 111 9.89 -3.26 -10.49
C LEU A 111 10.02 -2.97 -9.01
N SER A 112 9.72 -3.95 -8.17
CA SER A 112 10.05 -3.85 -6.74
C SER A 112 10.33 -5.21 -6.12
N ILE A 113 11.08 -5.17 -5.02
CA ILE A 113 11.29 -6.30 -4.11
C ILE A 113 11.04 -5.82 -2.69
N GLY A 114 10.37 -6.63 -1.90
CA GLY A 114 10.05 -6.31 -0.51
C GLY A 114 10.28 -7.48 0.41
N HIS A 115 10.44 -7.16 1.70
CA HIS A 115 10.57 -8.15 2.75
C HIS A 115 9.83 -7.71 4.00
N SER A 116 9.03 -8.60 4.58
CA SER A 116 8.40 -8.38 5.88
C SER A 116 9.24 -9.00 7.00
N PHE A 117 9.36 -8.29 8.13
CA PHE A 117 10.26 -8.67 9.21
C PHE A 117 9.63 -9.56 10.29
N ASN A 118 8.31 -9.71 10.28
CA ASN A 118 7.55 -10.46 11.29
C ASN A 118 7.13 -11.83 10.73
N ASN A 119 7.01 -12.84 11.62
CA ASN A 119 6.45 -14.17 11.32
C ASN A 119 7.03 -14.86 10.08
N ASN A 120 8.26 -15.32 10.17
CA ASN A 120 8.97 -16.08 9.12
C ASN A 120 9.35 -15.29 7.86
N GLY A 121 9.24 -13.99 7.88
CA GLY A 121 9.69 -13.09 6.82
C GLY A 121 9.24 -13.51 5.41
N ILE A 122 8.33 -12.79 4.81
CA ILE A 122 7.90 -13.05 3.43
C ILE A 122 8.63 -12.09 2.51
N THR A 123 9.30 -12.64 1.50
CA THR A 123 9.87 -11.84 0.41
C THR A 123 8.88 -11.81 -0.75
N THR A 124 8.59 -10.63 -1.25
CA THR A 124 7.69 -10.40 -2.37
C THR A 124 8.43 -9.70 -3.49
N GLY A 125 8.04 -9.99 -4.73
CA GLY A 125 8.53 -9.29 -5.91
C GLY A 125 7.36 -8.83 -6.77
N TYR A 126 7.52 -7.67 -7.39
CA TYR A 126 6.54 -7.12 -8.31
C TYR A 126 7.22 -6.69 -9.60
N ALA A 127 6.61 -7.03 -10.72
CA ALA A 127 6.95 -6.51 -12.03
C ALA A 127 5.66 -6.10 -12.73
N GLY A 128 5.61 -4.88 -13.21
CA GLY A 128 4.45 -4.30 -13.87
C GLY A 128 4.84 -3.52 -15.12
N TYR A 129 3.93 -3.45 -16.05
CA TYR A 129 3.97 -2.56 -17.20
C TYR A 129 2.79 -1.60 -17.11
N GLN A 130 3.07 -0.33 -17.23
CA GLN A 130 2.08 0.73 -17.23
C GLN A 130 2.12 1.48 -18.56
N MET A 131 0.96 1.62 -19.17
CA MET A 131 0.77 2.48 -20.35
C MET A 131 -0.11 3.66 -19.98
N THR A 132 0.33 4.86 -20.31
CA THR A 132 -0.41 6.12 -20.16
C THR A 132 -0.90 6.56 -21.54
N ILE A 133 -2.17 6.94 -21.66
CA ILE A 133 -2.81 7.38 -22.91
C ILE A 133 -2.97 8.88 -22.88
#